data_72ba20a58c94b0f9939fc92d925a45f9
#
_entry.id   72ba20a58c94b0f9939fc92d925a45f9
#
_cell.length_a   1.000
_cell.length_b   1.000
_cell.length_c   1.000
_cell.angle_alpha   90.00
_cell.angle_beta   90.00
_cell.angle_gamma   90.00
#
_symmetry.space_group_name_H-M   'P 1'
#
loop_
_entity.id
_entity.type
_entity.pdbx_description
1 polymer ?
#
loop_
_entity_poly.entity_id
_entity_poly.type
_entity_poly.pdbx_seq_one_letter_code
_entity_poly.pdbx_strand_id
1 'polypeptide(L)'
;DRNFDNDNQYSVPYMWGTVGIMYNTDKVDEEDVKNWGLLWNDKYKNKILMKDSIRDSVFIATIYAYREELEELAKTATPEEYRDKISDLTNNITADKLALVEKELRTQYDILYAYEVDSGKDSMINGEAYVNLAWSGDAVWAIEEALANGINLDYYIPEEGSNVWFDNWVIPKYSKNVDIAHEFINFMCDPDIALRNMDETGYTTAVISPDIIDYMTDEEVDANDFTYLFEDNDGNISAENRALIEYYNDEYGIDF
;
A
#
# COMPACT_ATOMS: atom_id res chain seq x y z
N ASP A 1 3.72 5.53 14.63
CA ASP A 1 4.30 5.98 13.35
C ASP A 1 5.15 7.22 13.55
N ARG A 2 6.44 7.14 13.20
CA ARG A 2 7.44 8.20 13.42
C ARG A 2 7.14 9.49 12.63
N ASN A 3 6.38 9.41 11.56
CA ASN A 3 6.06 10.55 10.73
C ASN A 3 4.82 11.33 11.20
N PHE A 4 3.91 10.66 11.92
CA PHE A 4 2.64 11.25 12.35
C PHE A 4 2.53 11.41 13.85
N ASP A 5 3.09 10.48 14.62
CA ASP A 5 2.99 10.42 16.09
C ASP A 5 4.29 9.83 16.67
N ASN A 6 5.36 10.62 16.67
CA ASN A 6 6.73 10.20 17.02
C ASN A 6 6.84 9.48 18.38
N ASP A 7 5.98 9.84 19.32
CA ASP A 7 6.02 9.31 20.67
C ASP A 7 4.85 8.36 20.97
N ASN A 8 4.09 7.96 19.94
CA ASN A 8 2.89 7.13 20.06
C ASN A 8 1.90 7.64 21.13
N GLN A 9 1.70 8.98 21.18
CA GLN A 9 0.89 9.63 22.22
C GLN A 9 -0.60 9.71 21.86
N TYR A 10 -0.93 9.65 20.59
CA TYR A 10 -2.27 9.99 20.09
C TYR A 10 -2.94 8.88 19.29
N SER A 11 -2.17 7.91 18.85
CA SER A 11 -2.63 6.85 17.95
C SER A 11 -2.02 5.49 18.26
N VAL A 12 -2.75 4.44 17.91
CA VAL A 12 -2.26 3.05 17.93
C VAL A 12 -2.41 2.52 16.52
N PRO A 13 -1.32 2.09 15.86
CA PRO A 13 -1.40 1.51 14.52
C PRO A 13 -2.33 0.29 14.49
N TYR A 14 -3.08 0.16 13.39
CA TYR A 14 -4.02 -0.94 13.18
C TYR A 14 -3.57 -1.82 12.01
N MET A 15 -3.64 -1.27 10.82
CA MET A 15 -3.25 -1.94 9.58
C MET A 15 -2.50 -0.98 8.67
N TRP A 16 -1.78 -1.54 7.72
CA TRP A 16 -1.12 -0.77 6.69
C TRP A 16 -1.26 -1.42 5.32
N GLY A 17 -0.99 -0.65 4.30
CA GLY A 17 -1.07 -1.13 2.93
C GLY A 17 -0.46 -0.16 1.95
N THR A 18 -0.49 -0.58 0.70
CA THR A 18 0.05 0.16 -0.45
C THR A 18 -1.02 0.35 -1.51
N VAL A 19 -0.79 1.27 -2.43
CA VAL A 19 -1.52 1.37 -3.68
C VAL A 19 -0.69 0.71 -4.78
N GLY A 20 -1.31 -0.12 -5.58
CA GLY A 20 -0.66 -0.81 -6.68
C GLY A 20 -1.62 -1.10 -7.83
N ILE A 21 -1.17 -1.93 -8.74
CA ILE A 21 -1.95 -2.38 -9.88
C ILE A 21 -2.36 -3.84 -9.66
N MET A 22 -3.65 -4.09 -9.48
CA MET A 22 -4.21 -5.43 -9.59
C MET A 22 -4.53 -5.70 -11.07
N TYR A 23 -4.07 -6.83 -11.58
CA TYR A 23 -4.21 -7.13 -13.00
C TYR A 23 -4.50 -8.60 -13.27
N ASN A 24 -5.13 -8.86 -14.42
CA ASN A 24 -5.39 -10.23 -14.89
C ASN A 24 -4.17 -10.74 -15.66
N THR A 25 -3.49 -11.74 -15.14
CA THR A 25 -2.23 -12.27 -15.69
C THR A 25 -2.38 -12.95 -17.04
N ASP A 26 -3.59 -13.40 -17.38
CA ASP A 26 -3.89 -13.99 -18.69
C ASP A 26 -4.19 -12.94 -19.77
N LYS A 27 -4.37 -11.67 -19.40
CA LYS A 27 -4.84 -10.59 -20.29
C LYS A 27 -3.88 -9.42 -20.40
N VAL A 28 -3.02 -9.24 -19.40
CA VAL A 28 -2.08 -8.12 -19.30
C VAL A 28 -0.68 -8.67 -19.44
N ASP A 29 0.13 -8.03 -20.28
CA ASP A 29 1.53 -8.41 -20.43
C ASP A 29 2.31 -7.97 -19.18
N GLU A 30 3.14 -8.83 -18.63
CA GLU A 30 3.95 -8.60 -17.42
C GLU A 30 4.86 -7.37 -17.54
N GLU A 31 5.38 -7.08 -18.73
CA GLU A 31 6.20 -5.89 -18.95
C GLU A 31 5.41 -4.57 -18.82
N ASP A 32 4.09 -4.60 -19.10
CA ASP A 32 3.25 -3.41 -19.04
C ASP A 32 2.95 -3.01 -17.59
N VAL A 33 3.00 -3.95 -16.61
CA VAL A 33 2.69 -3.66 -15.19
C VAL A 33 3.81 -2.97 -14.44
N LYS A 34 5.03 -2.96 -14.98
CA LYS A 34 6.22 -2.43 -14.33
C LYS A 34 6.20 -0.92 -14.07
N ASN A 35 5.31 -0.21 -14.74
CA ASN A 35 5.18 1.24 -14.58
C ASN A 35 3.72 1.70 -14.57
N TRP A 36 3.47 2.85 -13.98
CA TRP A 36 2.14 3.45 -13.90
C TRP A 36 1.53 3.79 -15.25
N GLY A 37 2.32 3.83 -16.31
CA GLY A 37 1.86 4.04 -17.68
C GLY A 37 0.85 3.02 -18.16
N LEU A 38 0.78 1.83 -17.53
CA LEU A 38 -0.25 0.84 -17.81
C LEU A 38 -1.66 1.42 -17.70
N LEU A 39 -1.90 2.30 -16.72
CA LEU A 39 -3.20 2.94 -16.50
C LEU A 39 -3.59 3.95 -17.59
N TRP A 40 -2.66 4.29 -18.51
CA TRP A 40 -2.87 5.14 -19.70
C TRP A 40 -2.67 4.38 -21.00
N ASN A 41 -2.57 3.05 -20.95
CA ASN A 41 -2.28 2.23 -22.14
C ASN A 41 -3.55 1.90 -22.92
N ASP A 42 -3.70 2.46 -24.13
CA ASP A 42 -4.82 2.23 -25.04
C ASP A 42 -5.04 0.74 -25.40
N LYS A 43 -4.03 -0.11 -25.25
CA LYS A 43 -4.13 -1.55 -25.46
C LYS A 43 -5.22 -2.18 -24.58
N TYR A 44 -5.42 -1.62 -23.39
CA TYR A 44 -6.41 -2.10 -22.41
C TYR A 44 -7.65 -1.20 -22.31
N LYS A 45 -7.93 -0.42 -23.34
CA LYS A 45 -9.08 0.47 -23.39
C LYS A 45 -10.39 -0.23 -23.01
N ASN A 46 -11.20 0.43 -22.17
CA ASN A 46 -12.43 -0.07 -21.57
C ASN A 46 -12.24 -1.33 -20.69
N LYS A 47 -11.02 -1.53 -20.19
CA LYS A 47 -10.66 -2.62 -19.27
C LYS A 47 -9.83 -2.13 -18.06
N ILE A 48 -9.66 -0.83 -17.91
CA ILE A 48 -8.90 -0.19 -16.84
C ILE A 48 -9.88 0.45 -15.86
N LEU A 49 -9.72 0.14 -14.59
CA LEU A 49 -10.41 0.76 -13.48
C LEU A 49 -9.48 1.72 -12.75
N MET A 50 -9.98 2.90 -12.42
CA MET A 50 -9.27 3.92 -11.66
C MET A 50 -10.01 4.20 -10.36
N LYS A 51 -9.30 4.56 -9.29
CA LYS A 51 -9.95 4.90 -8.01
C LYS A 51 -10.71 6.22 -8.10
N ASP A 52 -11.96 6.24 -7.67
CA ASP A 52 -12.73 7.45 -7.39
C ASP A 52 -12.31 8.03 -6.03
N SER A 53 -11.00 8.29 -5.94
CA SER A 53 -10.32 8.88 -4.79
C SER A 53 -9.40 9.97 -5.30
N ILE A 54 -9.68 11.21 -4.93
CA ILE A 54 -8.85 12.36 -5.34
C ILE A 54 -7.39 12.14 -4.89
N ARG A 55 -7.18 11.60 -3.69
CA ARG A 55 -5.85 11.34 -3.16
C ARG A 55 -5.07 10.37 -4.07
N ASP A 56 -5.61 9.19 -4.30
CA ASP A 56 -4.93 8.14 -5.03
C ASP A 56 -4.78 8.47 -6.51
N SER A 57 -5.86 8.94 -7.14
CA SER A 57 -5.85 9.31 -8.56
C SER A 57 -4.91 10.46 -8.87
N VAL A 58 -4.87 11.52 -8.02
CA VAL A 58 -3.96 12.65 -8.21
C VAL A 58 -2.52 12.25 -7.91
N PHE A 59 -2.29 11.40 -6.89
CA PHE A 59 -0.97 10.89 -6.56
C PHE A 59 -0.37 10.14 -7.76
N ILE A 60 -1.06 9.14 -8.28
CA ILE A 60 -0.59 8.34 -9.42
C ILE A 60 -0.46 9.17 -10.70
N ALA A 61 -1.45 10.03 -10.98
CA ALA A 61 -1.38 10.91 -12.14
C ALA A 61 -0.24 11.93 -12.04
N THR A 62 0.17 12.32 -10.83
CA THR A 62 1.36 13.15 -10.63
C THR A 62 2.63 12.39 -11.00
N ILE A 63 2.80 11.16 -10.53
CA ILE A 63 3.96 10.32 -10.91
C ILE A 63 3.99 10.15 -12.43
N TYR A 64 2.86 9.81 -13.04
CA TYR A 64 2.77 9.64 -14.49
C TYR A 64 3.07 10.93 -15.27
N ALA A 65 2.59 12.07 -14.80
CA ALA A 65 2.85 13.37 -15.45
C ALA A 65 4.33 13.76 -15.45
N TYR A 66 5.07 13.31 -14.43
CA TYR A 66 6.50 13.57 -14.28
C TYR A 66 7.40 12.35 -14.58
N ARG A 67 6.85 11.31 -15.22
CA ARG A 67 7.54 10.04 -15.49
C ARG A 67 8.89 10.18 -16.19
N GLU A 68 8.99 11.08 -17.19
CA GLU A 68 10.26 11.31 -17.91
C GLU A 68 11.33 11.92 -17.00
N GLU A 69 10.94 12.85 -16.12
CA GLU A 69 11.85 13.46 -15.13
C GLU A 69 12.28 12.42 -14.07
N LEU A 70 11.34 11.60 -13.60
CA LEU A 70 11.60 10.54 -12.62
C LEU A 70 12.48 9.43 -13.20
N GLU A 71 12.25 9.02 -14.46
CA GLU A 71 13.09 8.06 -15.17
C GLU A 71 14.54 8.54 -15.31
N GLU A 72 14.75 9.81 -15.66
CA GLU A 72 16.10 10.37 -15.72
C GLU A 72 16.76 10.47 -14.34
N LEU A 73 15.98 10.84 -13.32
CA LEU A 73 16.47 10.93 -11.95
C LEU A 73 16.88 9.55 -11.40
N ALA A 74 16.10 8.52 -11.65
CA ALA A 74 16.37 7.14 -11.21
C ALA A 74 17.73 6.59 -11.69
N LYS A 75 18.28 7.12 -12.77
CA LYS A 75 19.60 6.69 -13.30
C LYS A 75 20.79 7.11 -12.43
N THR A 76 20.63 8.13 -11.60
CA THR A 76 21.75 8.79 -10.89
C THR A 76 21.48 9.07 -9.42
N ALA A 77 20.22 9.15 -9.01
CA ALA A 77 19.83 9.47 -7.65
C ALA A 77 20.00 8.28 -6.70
N THR A 78 20.25 8.56 -5.45
CA THR A 78 20.10 7.58 -4.39
C THR A 78 18.60 7.28 -4.16
N PRO A 79 18.25 6.14 -3.54
CA PRO A 79 16.86 5.85 -3.18
C PRO A 79 16.19 6.96 -2.35
N GLU A 80 16.94 7.57 -1.44
CA GLU A 80 16.47 8.69 -0.61
C GLU A 80 16.16 9.92 -1.45
N GLU A 81 17.09 10.36 -2.32
CA GLU A 81 16.87 11.51 -3.21
C GLU A 81 15.68 11.30 -4.16
N TYR A 82 15.50 10.07 -4.64
CA TYR A 82 14.38 9.71 -5.50
C TYR A 82 13.04 9.78 -4.73
N ARG A 83 12.98 9.19 -3.52
CA ARG A 83 11.82 9.25 -2.63
C ARG A 83 11.46 10.69 -2.26
N ASP A 84 12.46 11.52 -1.91
CA ASP A 84 12.25 12.93 -1.58
C ASP A 84 11.67 13.71 -2.76
N LYS A 85 12.11 13.40 -3.97
CA LYS A 85 11.56 14.00 -5.19
C LYS A 85 10.09 13.64 -5.40
N ILE A 86 9.72 12.35 -5.26
CA ILE A 86 8.32 11.93 -5.33
C ILE A 86 7.50 12.63 -4.25
N SER A 87 8.00 12.67 -3.02
CA SER A 87 7.35 13.35 -1.90
C SER A 87 7.11 14.84 -2.19
N ASP A 88 8.10 15.56 -2.74
CA ASP A 88 7.91 16.96 -3.15
C ASP A 88 6.87 17.10 -4.27
N LEU A 89 6.92 16.26 -5.28
CA LEU A 89 5.99 16.32 -6.40
C LEU A 89 4.54 16.11 -5.95
N THR A 90 4.31 15.17 -5.04
CA THR A 90 2.97 14.74 -4.63
C THR A 90 2.39 15.53 -3.46
N ASN A 91 3.23 16.06 -2.56
CA ASN A 91 2.77 16.85 -1.40
C ASN A 91 2.81 18.36 -1.61
N ASN A 92 3.67 18.87 -2.51
CA ASN A 92 3.77 20.29 -2.82
C ASN A 92 3.00 20.60 -4.10
N ILE A 93 1.66 20.60 -4.02
CA ILE A 93 0.77 20.82 -5.16
C ILE A 93 0.65 22.32 -5.47
N THR A 94 1.10 22.70 -6.67
CA THR A 94 0.91 24.05 -7.24
C THR A 94 -0.17 24.05 -8.31
N ALA A 95 -0.66 25.24 -8.69
CA ALA A 95 -1.65 25.36 -9.76
C ALA A 95 -1.15 24.79 -11.10
N ASP A 96 0.13 24.98 -11.42
CA ASP A 96 0.74 24.46 -12.65
C ASP A 96 0.85 22.92 -12.63
N LYS A 97 1.28 22.35 -11.50
CA LYS A 97 1.30 20.88 -11.31
C LYS A 97 -0.12 20.32 -11.47
N LEU A 98 -1.10 20.94 -10.81
CA LEU A 98 -2.49 20.48 -10.88
C LEU A 98 -3.05 20.54 -12.32
N ALA A 99 -2.74 21.58 -13.08
CA ALA A 99 -3.16 21.71 -14.47
C ALA A 99 -2.56 20.60 -15.36
N LEU A 100 -1.30 20.22 -15.09
CA LEU A 100 -0.65 19.11 -15.79
C LEU A 100 -1.31 17.77 -15.44
N VAL A 101 -1.54 17.51 -14.15
CA VAL A 101 -2.23 16.31 -13.67
C VAL A 101 -3.65 16.20 -14.21
N GLU A 102 -4.41 17.31 -14.20
CA GLU A 102 -5.75 17.34 -14.79
C GLU A 102 -5.72 16.97 -16.28
N LYS A 103 -4.74 17.45 -17.02
CA LYS A 103 -4.58 17.11 -18.44
C LYS A 103 -4.37 15.61 -18.61
N GLU A 104 -3.49 15.00 -17.84
CA GLU A 104 -3.23 13.56 -17.93
C GLU A 104 -4.48 12.73 -17.54
N LEU A 105 -5.17 13.07 -16.47
CA LEU A 105 -6.41 12.39 -16.07
C LEU A 105 -7.52 12.54 -17.12
N ARG A 106 -7.59 13.67 -17.83
CA ARG A 106 -8.55 13.85 -18.94
C ARG A 106 -8.22 12.96 -20.14
N THR A 107 -6.95 12.75 -20.47
CA THR A 107 -6.55 11.83 -21.53
C THR A 107 -6.84 10.39 -21.15
N GLN A 108 -6.67 10.02 -19.89
CA GLN A 108 -6.98 8.69 -19.36
C GLN A 108 -8.49 8.40 -19.41
N TYR A 109 -9.33 9.38 -19.12
CA TYR A 109 -10.78 9.20 -18.99
C TYR A 109 -11.42 8.49 -20.20
N ASP A 110 -10.95 8.76 -21.41
CA ASP A 110 -11.50 8.18 -22.65
C ASP A 110 -11.18 6.70 -22.84
N ILE A 111 -10.26 6.16 -22.05
CA ILE A 111 -9.85 4.74 -22.11
C ILE A 111 -10.29 3.92 -20.92
N LEU A 112 -10.77 4.55 -19.85
CA LEU A 112 -11.22 3.84 -18.65
C LEU A 112 -12.49 3.02 -18.93
N TYR A 113 -12.60 1.91 -18.20
CA TYR A 113 -13.86 1.21 -18.00
C TYR A 113 -14.74 2.00 -17.03
N ALA A 114 -14.20 2.36 -15.86
CA ALA A 114 -14.90 3.18 -14.87
C ALA A 114 -13.92 3.79 -13.84
N TYR A 115 -14.41 4.81 -13.13
CA TYR A 115 -13.92 5.15 -11.81
C TYR A 115 -14.73 4.38 -10.76
N GLU A 116 -14.06 3.87 -9.72
CA GLU A 116 -14.69 3.07 -8.67
C GLU A 116 -13.98 3.22 -7.33
N VAL A 117 -14.61 2.82 -6.24
CA VAL A 117 -14.00 2.76 -4.90
C VAL A 117 -13.87 1.30 -4.46
N ASP A 118 -14.99 0.62 -4.25
CA ASP A 118 -15.03 -0.76 -3.71
C ASP A 118 -15.47 -1.81 -4.73
N SER A 119 -16.19 -1.39 -5.77
CA SER A 119 -16.78 -2.31 -6.76
C SER A 119 -15.80 -2.83 -7.81
N GLY A 120 -14.60 -2.26 -7.90
CA GLY A 120 -13.59 -2.66 -8.88
C GLY A 120 -13.11 -4.09 -8.70
N LYS A 121 -12.99 -4.54 -7.45
CA LYS A 121 -12.64 -5.92 -7.14
C LYS A 121 -13.66 -6.91 -7.73
N ASP A 122 -14.95 -6.63 -7.66
CA ASP A 122 -15.99 -7.48 -8.26
C ASP A 122 -15.84 -7.55 -9.78
N SER A 123 -15.56 -6.44 -10.45
CA SER A 123 -15.33 -6.40 -11.91
C SER A 123 -14.06 -7.17 -12.30
N MET A 124 -13.02 -7.19 -11.48
CA MET A 124 -11.83 -8.00 -11.70
C MET A 124 -12.12 -9.49 -11.51
N ILE A 125 -12.77 -9.88 -10.41
CA ILE A 125 -13.15 -11.26 -10.07
C ILE A 125 -14.05 -11.88 -11.16
N ASN A 126 -14.90 -11.05 -11.81
CA ASN A 126 -15.78 -11.49 -12.88
C ASN A 126 -15.15 -11.38 -14.28
N GLY A 127 -13.91 -10.89 -14.42
CA GLY A 127 -13.22 -10.72 -15.69
C GLY A 127 -13.77 -9.61 -16.58
N GLU A 128 -14.55 -8.69 -16.04
CA GLU A 128 -15.10 -7.53 -16.75
C GLU A 128 -14.02 -6.48 -17.01
N ALA A 129 -13.11 -6.28 -16.06
CA ALA A 129 -11.93 -5.46 -16.18
C ALA A 129 -10.65 -6.32 -16.15
N TYR A 130 -9.52 -5.75 -16.59
CA TYR A 130 -8.23 -6.44 -16.66
C TYR A 130 -7.17 -5.74 -15.82
N VAL A 131 -7.34 -4.48 -15.51
CA VAL A 131 -6.43 -3.63 -14.77
C VAL A 131 -7.22 -2.79 -13.77
N ASN A 132 -6.80 -2.74 -12.53
CA ASN A 132 -7.41 -1.92 -11.50
C ASN A 132 -6.33 -1.24 -10.64
N LEU A 133 -6.41 0.08 -10.51
CA LEU A 133 -5.69 0.77 -9.44
C LEU A 133 -6.33 0.34 -8.11
N ALA A 134 -5.61 -0.44 -7.31
CA ALA A 134 -6.16 -1.10 -6.14
C ALA A 134 -5.34 -0.82 -4.86
N TRP A 135 -5.99 -0.93 -3.72
CA TRP A 135 -5.33 -1.06 -2.44
C TRP A 135 -4.92 -2.51 -2.22
N SER A 136 -3.78 -2.72 -1.57
CA SER A 136 -3.17 -4.05 -1.43
C SER A 136 -4.10 -5.09 -0.80
N GLY A 137 -4.83 -4.74 0.27
CA GLY A 137 -5.76 -5.67 0.91
C GLY A 137 -6.95 -6.06 0.03
N ASP A 138 -7.53 -5.10 -0.70
CA ASP A 138 -8.58 -5.39 -1.68
C ASP A 138 -8.05 -6.32 -2.79
N ALA A 139 -6.78 -6.16 -3.18
CA ALA A 139 -6.15 -7.00 -4.18
C ALA A 139 -5.94 -8.43 -3.69
N VAL A 140 -5.40 -8.61 -2.47
CA VAL A 140 -5.21 -9.93 -1.84
C VAL A 140 -6.55 -10.68 -1.79
N TRP A 141 -7.58 -10.05 -1.24
CA TRP A 141 -8.92 -10.65 -1.17
C TRP A 141 -9.47 -11.01 -2.57
N ALA A 142 -9.32 -10.12 -3.55
CA ALA A 142 -9.82 -10.35 -4.91
C ALA A 142 -9.06 -11.45 -5.65
N ILE A 143 -7.75 -11.60 -5.43
CA ILE A 143 -6.92 -12.66 -5.99
C ILE A 143 -7.44 -14.04 -5.54
N GLU A 144 -7.73 -14.21 -4.25
CA GLU A 144 -8.26 -15.46 -3.71
C GLU A 144 -9.65 -15.78 -4.27
N GLU A 145 -10.57 -14.82 -4.27
CA GLU A 145 -11.93 -15.00 -4.78
C GLU A 145 -11.98 -15.27 -6.29
N ALA A 146 -11.08 -14.65 -7.07
CA ALA A 146 -11.00 -14.81 -8.51
C ALA A 146 -10.62 -16.25 -8.95
N LEU A 147 -9.81 -16.93 -8.14
CA LEU A 147 -9.41 -18.32 -8.43
C LEU A 147 -10.63 -19.24 -8.53
N ALA A 148 -11.66 -19.03 -7.72
CA ALA A 148 -12.91 -19.81 -7.76
C ALA A 148 -13.65 -19.64 -9.09
N ASN A 149 -13.45 -18.51 -9.78
CA ASN A 149 -14.03 -18.20 -11.10
C ASN A 149 -13.09 -18.57 -12.28
N GLY A 150 -11.93 -19.15 -11.98
CA GLY A 150 -10.91 -19.49 -12.98
C GLY A 150 -10.22 -18.27 -13.58
N ILE A 151 -10.15 -17.18 -12.85
CA ILE A 151 -9.47 -15.94 -13.24
C ILE A 151 -8.20 -15.80 -12.41
N ASN A 152 -7.08 -15.58 -13.10
CA ASN A 152 -5.78 -15.41 -12.47
C ASN A 152 -5.52 -13.90 -12.33
N LEU A 153 -5.52 -13.42 -11.11
CA LEU A 153 -5.17 -12.05 -10.76
C LEU A 153 -3.83 -12.03 -10.03
N ASP A 154 -3.12 -10.91 -10.13
CA ASP A 154 -1.92 -10.62 -9.36
C ASP A 154 -1.88 -9.13 -9.01
N TYR A 155 -0.99 -8.75 -8.11
CA TYR A 155 -0.81 -7.38 -7.64
C TYR A 155 0.64 -6.95 -7.78
N TYR A 156 0.88 -5.79 -8.34
CA TYR A 156 2.21 -5.27 -8.56
C TYR A 156 2.32 -3.79 -8.17
N ILE A 157 3.41 -3.45 -7.50
CA ILE A 157 3.77 -2.05 -7.20
C ILE A 157 4.76 -1.60 -8.27
N PRO A 158 4.39 -0.65 -9.15
CA PRO A 158 5.27 -0.17 -10.20
C PRO A 158 6.62 0.36 -9.71
N GLU A 159 7.64 0.22 -10.56
CA GLU A 159 9.04 0.55 -10.22
C GLU A 159 9.26 2.03 -9.88
N GLU A 160 8.39 2.92 -10.34
CA GLU A 160 8.43 4.35 -9.95
C GLU A 160 8.08 4.57 -8.47
N GLY A 161 7.62 3.53 -7.79
CA GLY A 161 7.23 3.57 -6.39
C GLY A 161 5.77 3.95 -6.16
N SER A 162 5.34 3.77 -4.93
CA SER A 162 3.98 4.05 -4.48
C SER A 162 3.97 4.72 -3.11
N ASN A 163 2.77 4.87 -2.53
CA ASN A 163 2.61 5.28 -1.15
C ASN A 163 2.50 4.05 -0.24
N VAL A 164 2.88 4.26 1.00
CA VAL A 164 2.52 3.39 2.12
C VAL A 164 1.62 4.21 3.04
N TRP A 165 0.52 3.63 3.47
CA TRP A 165 -0.42 4.28 4.38
C TRP A 165 -0.67 3.39 5.60
N PHE A 166 -1.04 4.03 6.71
CA PHE A 166 -1.32 3.38 7.98
C PHE A 166 -2.67 3.83 8.50
N ASP A 167 -3.51 2.88 8.83
CA ASP A 167 -4.72 3.12 9.61
C ASP A 167 -4.39 3.06 11.09
N ASN A 168 -4.98 3.97 11.85
CA ASN A 168 -4.69 4.09 13.27
C ASN A 168 -5.97 4.22 14.09
N TRP A 169 -5.99 3.57 15.23
CA TRP A 169 -6.98 3.81 16.27
C TRP A 169 -6.67 5.11 16.99
N VAL A 170 -7.68 5.97 17.13
CA VAL A 170 -7.57 7.23 17.86
C VAL A 170 -8.80 7.43 18.74
N ILE A 171 -8.61 8.03 19.92
CA ILE A 171 -9.70 8.38 20.82
C ILE A 171 -9.97 9.88 20.72
N PRO A 172 -11.13 10.31 20.20
CA PRO A 172 -11.47 11.72 20.09
C PRO A 172 -11.44 12.42 21.44
N LYS A 173 -10.93 13.65 21.49
CA LYS A 173 -10.77 14.47 22.70
C LYS A 173 -12.02 14.56 23.58
N TYR A 174 -13.20 14.52 22.98
CA TYR A 174 -14.47 14.67 23.68
C TYR A 174 -15.23 13.35 23.92
N SER A 175 -14.52 12.22 23.71
CA SER A 175 -15.08 10.90 24.01
C SER A 175 -15.47 10.84 25.51
N LYS A 176 -16.63 10.25 25.78
CA LYS A 176 -17.12 10.01 27.15
C LYS A 176 -16.82 8.60 27.65
N ASN A 177 -16.32 7.74 26.76
CA ASN A 177 -16.09 6.31 27.01
C ASN A 177 -14.61 5.96 26.78
N VAL A 178 -13.72 6.78 27.30
CA VAL A 178 -12.23 6.64 27.07
C VAL A 178 -11.74 5.28 27.54
N ASP A 179 -12.15 4.83 28.73
CA ASP A 179 -11.70 3.55 29.30
C ASP A 179 -12.16 2.37 28.42
N ILE A 180 -13.39 2.39 27.95
CA ILE A 180 -13.92 1.35 27.03
C ILE A 180 -13.22 1.40 25.68
N ALA A 181 -12.84 2.58 25.20
CA ALA A 181 -12.12 2.72 23.96
C ALA A 181 -10.70 2.13 24.09
N HIS A 182 -10.01 2.32 25.21
CA HIS A 182 -8.72 1.66 25.48
C HIS A 182 -8.85 0.14 25.54
N GLU A 183 -9.87 -0.39 26.22
CA GLU A 183 -10.14 -1.83 26.27
C GLU A 183 -10.39 -2.42 24.87
N PHE A 184 -11.13 -1.68 24.03
CA PHE A 184 -11.36 -2.10 22.64
C PHE A 184 -10.05 -2.08 21.82
N ILE A 185 -9.26 -1.03 21.94
CA ILE A 185 -7.95 -0.94 21.23
C ILE A 185 -7.04 -2.08 21.69
N ASN A 186 -6.93 -2.34 23.00
CA ASN A 186 -6.16 -3.46 23.52
C ASN A 186 -6.65 -4.81 22.97
N PHE A 187 -7.97 -5.00 22.87
CA PHE A 187 -8.53 -6.21 22.24
C PHE A 187 -8.11 -6.34 20.77
N MET A 188 -8.10 -5.22 20.03
CA MET A 188 -7.70 -5.21 18.62
C MET A 188 -6.20 -5.41 18.42
N CYS A 189 -5.37 -5.19 19.45
CA CYS A 189 -3.94 -5.48 19.47
C CYS A 189 -3.61 -6.91 19.94
N ASP A 190 -4.60 -7.70 20.32
CA ASP A 190 -4.39 -9.13 20.63
C ASP A 190 -3.98 -9.87 19.35
N PRO A 191 -2.86 -10.65 19.35
CA PRO A 191 -2.36 -11.31 18.16
C PRO A 191 -3.38 -12.20 17.44
N ASP A 192 -4.20 -12.96 18.18
CA ASP A 192 -5.24 -13.81 17.59
C ASP A 192 -6.32 -12.99 16.88
N ILE A 193 -6.61 -11.80 17.42
CA ILE A 193 -7.61 -10.90 16.83
C ILE A 193 -7.01 -10.17 15.62
N ALA A 194 -5.76 -9.74 15.73
CA ALA A 194 -5.04 -9.11 14.63
C ALA A 194 -4.92 -10.05 13.42
N LEU A 195 -4.56 -11.31 13.66
CA LEU A 195 -4.48 -12.34 12.62
C LEU A 195 -5.83 -12.56 11.92
N ARG A 196 -6.93 -12.68 12.68
CA ARG A 196 -8.27 -12.80 12.08
C ARG A 196 -8.68 -11.58 11.26
N ASN A 197 -8.25 -10.39 11.66
CA ASN A 197 -8.50 -9.19 10.87
C ASN A 197 -7.67 -9.17 9.58
N MET A 198 -6.44 -9.68 9.58
CA MET A 198 -5.65 -9.85 8.36
C MET A 198 -6.33 -10.80 7.39
N ASP A 199 -6.73 -11.97 7.86
CA ASP A 199 -7.43 -13.00 7.08
C ASP A 199 -8.71 -12.47 6.42
N GLU A 200 -9.52 -11.71 7.17
CA GLU A 200 -10.78 -11.17 6.68
C GLU A 200 -10.61 -9.99 5.72
N THR A 201 -9.59 -9.14 5.92
CA THR A 201 -9.46 -7.88 5.19
C THR A 201 -8.39 -7.90 4.09
N GLY A 202 -7.46 -8.85 4.15
CA GLY A 202 -6.31 -8.93 3.26
C GLY A 202 -5.22 -7.87 3.54
N TYR A 203 -5.40 -7.00 4.55
CA TYR A 203 -4.40 -5.99 4.91
C TYR A 203 -3.45 -6.49 5.99
N THR A 204 -2.21 -6.03 5.95
CA THR A 204 -1.20 -6.38 6.95
C THR A 204 -1.44 -5.63 8.25
N THR A 205 -1.40 -6.35 9.38
CA THR A 205 -1.49 -5.73 10.71
C THR A 205 -0.21 -5.00 11.08
N ALA A 206 -0.34 -4.04 12.01
CA ALA A 206 0.81 -3.41 12.67
C ALA A 206 1.21 -4.14 13.98
N VAL A 207 0.53 -5.21 14.34
CA VAL A 207 0.88 -6.09 15.47
C VAL A 207 1.90 -7.11 15.00
N ILE A 208 3.00 -7.22 15.73
CA ILE A 208 4.04 -8.24 15.48
C ILE A 208 3.93 -9.30 16.57
N SER A 209 3.82 -10.55 16.16
CA SER A 209 3.88 -11.72 17.03
C SER A 209 4.37 -12.92 16.24
N PRO A 210 4.87 -13.97 16.93
CA PRO A 210 5.26 -15.21 16.28
C PRO A 210 4.18 -15.80 15.37
N ASP A 211 2.94 -15.85 15.86
CA ASP A 211 1.83 -16.43 15.13
C ASP A 211 1.50 -15.65 13.85
N ILE A 212 1.69 -14.31 13.88
CA ILE A 212 1.50 -13.47 12.69
C ILE A 212 2.63 -13.68 11.70
N ILE A 213 3.88 -13.79 12.17
CA ILE A 213 5.04 -14.04 11.31
C ILE A 213 4.93 -15.42 10.67
N ASP A 214 4.53 -16.44 11.41
CA ASP A 214 4.30 -17.78 10.86
C ASP A 214 3.16 -17.84 9.82
N TYR A 215 2.21 -16.90 9.89
CA TYR A 215 1.13 -16.76 8.91
C TYR A 215 1.59 -16.05 7.63
N MET A 216 2.55 -15.14 7.73
CA MET A 216 3.10 -14.44 6.56
C MET A 216 3.92 -15.42 5.71
N THR A 217 3.88 -15.24 4.40
CA THR A 217 4.75 -15.99 3.49
C THR A 217 6.21 -15.58 3.65
N ASP A 218 7.16 -16.46 3.30
CA ASP A 218 8.59 -16.14 3.33
C ASP A 218 8.90 -14.86 2.51
N GLU A 219 8.19 -14.66 1.39
CA GLU A 219 8.32 -13.47 0.53
C GLU A 219 7.79 -12.20 1.22
N GLU A 220 6.71 -12.30 2.00
CA GLU A 220 6.19 -11.16 2.78
C GLU A 220 7.10 -10.83 3.95
N VAL A 221 7.72 -11.82 4.56
CA VAL A 221 8.71 -11.62 5.62
C VAL A 221 9.96 -10.94 5.06
N ASP A 222 10.49 -11.40 3.92
CA ASP A 222 11.66 -10.82 3.25
C ASP A 222 11.39 -9.38 2.73
N ALA A 223 10.18 -9.13 2.24
CA ALA A 223 9.77 -7.80 1.74
C ALA A 223 9.55 -6.79 2.88
N ASN A 224 9.21 -7.26 4.06
CA ASN A 224 9.10 -6.45 5.26
C ASN A 224 10.44 -6.47 5.98
N ASP A 225 11.35 -5.57 5.64
CA ASP A 225 12.52 -5.29 6.48
C ASP A 225 12.05 -4.72 7.82
N PHE A 226 11.87 -5.60 8.80
CA PHE A 226 11.36 -5.24 10.13
C PHE A 226 12.40 -4.50 10.98
N THR A 227 13.66 -4.39 10.55
CA THR A 227 14.70 -3.70 11.31
C THR A 227 14.35 -2.26 11.61
N TYR A 228 13.72 -1.56 10.66
CA TYR A 228 13.28 -0.17 10.85
C TYR A 228 12.27 0.02 11.99
N LEU A 229 11.54 -1.03 12.38
CA LEU A 229 10.59 -0.97 13.51
C LEU A 229 11.29 -0.85 14.85
N PHE A 230 12.54 -1.27 14.92
CA PHE A 230 13.36 -1.30 16.13
C PHE A 230 14.36 -0.14 16.19
N GLU A 231 14.46 0.65 15.12
CA GLU A 231 15.34 1.82 15.05
C GLU A 231 14.67 3.06 15.64
N ASP A 232 15.48 3.93 16.27
CA ASP A 232 15.04 5.29 16.63
C ASP A 232 15.07 6.24 15.41
N ASN A 233 14.71 7.51 15.62
CA ASN A 233 14.68 8.50 14.53
C ASN A 233 16.03 8.77 13.86
N ASP A 234 17.13 8.35 14.50
CA ASP A 234 18.51 8.48 14.00
C ASP A 234 19.03 7.15 13.40
N GLY A 235 18.18 6.13 13.28
CA GLY A 235 18.56 4.80 12.77
C GLY A 235 19.31 3.93 13.78
N ASN A 236 19.26 4.25 15.09
CA ASN A 236 19.92 3.44 16.10
C ASN A 236 18.95 2.45 16.74
N ILE A 237 19.42 1.23 16.94
CA ILE A 237 18.67 0.17 17.62
C ILE A 237 19.04 0.18 19.11
N SER A 238 18.04 0.37 19.98
CA SER A 238 18.25 0.33 21.43
C SER A 238 18.71 -1.06 21.90
N ALA A 239 19.32 -1.15 23.10
CA ALA A 239 19.73 -2.44 23.66
C ALA A 239 18.53 -3.37 23.93
N GLU A 240 17.36 -2.80 24.25
CA GLU A 240 16.11 -3.53 24.47
C GLU A 240 15.58 -4.08 23.13
N ASN A 241 15.58 -3.26 22.10
CA ASN A 241 15.16 -3.68 20.75
C ASN A 241 16.13 -4.73 20.15
N ARG A 242 17.45 -4.61 20.40
CA ARG A 242 18.42 -5.66 19.99
C ARG A 242 18.12 -7.01 20.64
N ALA A 243 17.81 -7.01 21.92
CA ALA A 243 17.45 -8.23 22.63
C ALA A 243 16.14 -8.85 22.09
N LEU A 244 15.23 -8.00 21.63
CA LEU A 244 13.99 -8.44 20.98
C LEU A 244 14.25 -9.03 19.59
N ILE A 245 15.08 -8.38 18.78
CA ILE A 245 15.56 -8.89 17.49
C ILE A 245 16.26 -10.23 17.67
N GLU A 246 17.24 -10.32 18.61
CA GLU A 246 17.94 -11.57 18.92
C GLU A 246 16.97 -12.68 19.33
N TYR A 247 15.96 -12.36 20.12
CA TYR A 247 14.92 -13.31 20.52
C TYR A 247 14.14 -13.85 19.32
N TYR A 248 13.70 -12.96 18.41
CA TYR A 248 12.97 -13.37 17.20
C TYR A 248 13.86 -14.14 16.24
N ASN A 249 15.12 -13.77 16.06
CA ASN A 249 16.07 -14.52 15.23
C ASN A 249 16.30 -15.93 15.77
N ASP A 250 16.49 -16.07 17.09
CA ASP A 250 16.80 -17.35 17.72
C ASP A 250 15.58 -18.28 17.82
N GLU A 251 14.39 -17.73 18.08
CA GLU A 251 13.17 -18.53 18.29
C GLU A 251 12.48 -18.88 16.97
N TYR A 252 12.51 -17.97 15.99
CA TYR A 252 11.73 -18.09 14.75
C TYR A 252 12.57 -18.18 13.48
N GLY A 253 13.90 -18.06 13.57
CA GLY A 253 14.81 -18.15 12.44
C GLY A 253 14.69 -16.97 11.46
N ILE A 254 14.15 -15.84 11.92
CA ILE A 254 14.02 -14.61 11.15
C ILE A 254 15.34 -13.88 11.23
N ASP A 255 15.96 -13.59 10.08
CA ASP A 255 17.21 -12.84 10.00
C ASP A 255 16.85 -11.36 9.74
N PHE A 256 16.77 -10.57 10.84
CA PHE A 256 16.51 -9.13 10.74
C PHE A 256 17.76 -8.37 10.31
#